data_5310942d630f686396f386115afa558e
#
_entry.id   5310942d630f686396f386115afa558e
#
_cell.length_a   1.000
_cell.length_b   1.000
_cell.length_c   1.000
_cell.angle_alpha   90.00
_cell.angle_beta   90.00
_cell.angle_gamma   90.00
#
_symmetry.space_group_name_H-M   'P 1'
#
loop_
_entity.id
_entity.type
_entity.pdbx_description
1 polymer ?
#
loop_
_entity_poly.entity_id
_entity_poly.type
_entity_poly.pdbx_seq_one_letter_code
_entity_poly.pdbx_strand_id
1 'polypeptide(L)'
;MKPAKILFLDFDDVLNTRETLARGELFEPLNVAALNAIVDRTDVEIVVTSMWRLGASGHELEELLVEAGVHAAGRVIGTTPFLADRPRGAEILAWLDQSQVPVEGFVILDDRSDMEAFTPYLVQTDPACGLVSEQAEEVVHRLCDAKEEGSLPQATCAFRGDGLQLN
;
A
#
# COMPACT_ATOMS: atom_id res chain seq x y z
N MET A 1 -6.28 6.86 19.86
CA MET A 1 -5.87 5.76 18.98
C MET A 1 -4.38 5.93 18.68
N LYS A 2 -3.60 4.86 18.79
CA LYS A 2 -2.16 4.93 18.48
C LYS A 2 -1.98 5.22 16.99
N PRO A 3 -1.11 6.16 16.60
CA PRO A 3 -0.78 6.34 15.19
C PRO A 3 -0.20 5.07 14.58
N ALA A 4 -0.60 4.76 13.35
CA ALA A 4 -0.21 3.56 12.64
C ALA A 4 0.80 3.86 11.52
N LYS A 5 1.69 2.93 11.29
CA LYS A 5 2.50 2.87 10.07
C LYS A 5 1.75 2.06 9.04
N ILE A 6 1.63 2.56 7.82
CA ILE A 6 0.82 1.95 6.78
C ILE A 6 1.70 1.44 5.64
N LEU A 7 1.43 0.20 5.22
CA LEU A 7 1.91 -0.35 3.97
C LEU A 7 0.75 -0.38 2.97
N PHE A 8 0.79 0.47 1.95
CA PHE A 8 -0.09 0.35 0.80
C PHE A 8 0.46 -0.75 -0.11
N LEU A 9 -0.29 -1.84 -0.26
CA LEU A 9 0.19 -3.07 -0.86
C LEU A 9 -0.62 -3.45 -2.11
N ASP A 10 0.04 -3.52 -3.26
CA ASP A 10 -0.48 -4.21 -4.44
C ASP A 10 -0.10 -5.70 -4.41
N PHE A 11 -0.79 -6.52 -5.19
CA PHE A 11 -0.56 -7.96 -5.26
C PHE A 11 0.10 -8.38 -6.57
N ASP A 12 -0.52 -8.03 -7.70
CA ASP A 12 -0.01 -8.39 -9.01
C ASP A 12 1.32 -7.68 -9.27
N ASP A 13 2.29 -8.41 -9.76
CA ASP A 13 3.65 -7.93 -10.02
C ASP A 13 4.40 -7.41 -8.77
N VAL A 14 3.85 -7.66 -7.57
CA VAL A 14 4.47 -7.43 -6.25
C VAL A 14 4.66 -8.75 -5.50
N LEU A 15 3.57 -9.51 -5.30
CA LEU A 15 3.58 -10.81 -4.62
C LEU A 15 3.53 -12.00 -5.58
N ASN A 16 3.41 -11.73 -6.85
CA ASN A 16 3.42 -12.71 -7.92
C ASN A 16 4.08 -12.13 -9.17
N THR A 17 4.31 -12.99 -10.14
CA THR A 17 4.73 -12.63 -11.49
C THR A 17 3.82 -13.34 -12.49
N ARG A 18 3.93 -12.99 -13.76
CA ARG A 18 3.22 -13.71 -14.82
C ARG A 18 3.53 -15.23 -14.80
N GLU A 19 4.79 -15.61 -14.48
CA GLU A 19 5.18 -17.00 -14.39
C GLU A 19 4.53 -17.73 -13.21
N THR A 20 4.42 -17.07 -12.07
CA THR A 20 3.70 -17.57 -10.88
C THR A 20 2.27 -17.93 -11.24
N LEU A 21 1.55 -17.00 -11.85
CA LEU A 21 0.17 -17.19 -12.27
C LEU A 21 0.02 -18.27 -13.36
N ALA A 22 0.98 -18.37 -14.28
CA ALA A 22 1.00 -19.41 -15.32
C ALA A 22 1.16 -20.83 -14.75
N ARG A 23 1.80 -20.96 -13.58
CA ARG A 23 1.88 -22.24 -12.83
C ARG A 23 0.62 -22.55 -12.02
N GLY A 24 -0.36 -21.64 -11.99
CA GLY A 24 -1.58 -21.78 -11.19
C GLY A 24 -1.40 -21.42 -9.71
N GLU A 25 -0.33 -20.75 -9.37
CA GLU A 25 -0.06 -20.23 -8.02
C GLU A 25 -0.52 -18.77 -7.93
N LEU A 26 -1.08 -18.36 -6.78
CA LEU A 26 -1.53 -16.99 -6.58
C LEU A 26 -0.39 -16.05 -6.20
N PHE A 27 0.54 -16.54 -5.37
CA PHE A 27 1.67 -15.77 -4.85
C PHE A 27 2.97 -16.55 -4.97
N GLU A 28 4.06 -15.84 -5.19
CA GLU A 28 5.40 -16.40 -5.29
C GLU A 28 6.00 -16.55 -3.88
N PRO A 29 6.48 -17.75 -3.48
CA PRO A 29 7.01 -17.97 -2.14
C PRO A 29 8.14 -17.02 -1.74
N LEU A 30 9.00 -16.62 -2.68
CA LEU A 30 10.08 -15.66 -2.39
C LEU A 30 9.56 -14.25 -2.15
N ASN A 31 8.52 -13.82 -2.86
CA ASN A 31 7.89 -12.53 -2.62
C ASN A 31 7.13 -12.53 -1.28
N VAL A 32 6.47 -13.64 -0.93
CA VAL A 32 5.82 -13.84 0.38
C VAL A 32 6.86 -13.75 1.51
N ALA A 33 8.01 -14.41 1.36
CA ALA A 33 9.08 -14.36 2.35
C ALA A 33 9.63 -12.92 2.52
N ALA A 34 9.77 -12.16 1.44
CA ALA A 34 10.19 -10.77 1.48
C ALA A 34 9.16 -9.89 2.18
N LEU A 35 7.86 -10.08 1.94
CA LEU A 35 6.79 -9.38 2.65
C LEU A 35 6.79 -9.74 4.15
N ASN A 36 6.99 -11.00 4.51
CA ASN A 36 7.09 -11.42 5.91
C ASN A 36 8.24 -10.74 6.63
N ALA A 37 9.37 -10.51 5.97
CA ALA A 37 10.49 -9.76 6.56
C ALA A 37 10.09 -8.32 6.93
N ILE A 38 9.19 -7.70 6.17
CA ILE A 38 8.63 -6.38 6.51
C ILE A 38 7.69 -6.49 7.71
N VAL A 39 6.71 -7.40 7.63
CA VAL A 39 5.65 -7.56 8.65
C VAL A 39 6.24 -7.94 10.01
N ASP A 40 7.23 -8.85 10.04
CA ASP A 40 7.83 -9.35 11.27
C ASP A 40 8.74 -8.32 11.96
N ARG A 41 9.32 -7.40 11.18
CA ARG A 41 10.28 -6.41 11.68
C ARG A 41 9.68 -5.03 11.94
N THR A 42 8.42 -4.85 11.54
CA THR A 42 7.68 -3.60 11.73
C THR A 42 6.30 -3.89 12.34
N ASP A 43 5.70 -2.90 12.94
CA ASP A 43 4.31 -2.97 13.42
C ASP A 43 3.33 -2.40 12.38
N VAL A 44 3.65 -2.59 11.11
CA VAL A 44 2.91 -2.03 9.99
C VAL A 44 1.50 -2.62 9.88
N GLU A 45 0.55 -1.76 9.56
CA GLU A 45 -0.80 -2.12 9.14
C GLU A 45 -0.88 -2.08 7.62
N ILE A 46 -1.66 -2.96 7.01
CA ILE A 46 -1.74 -3.13 5.57
C ILE A 46 -3.04 -2.52 5.04
N VAL A 47 -2.92 -1.72 3.99
CA VAL A 47 -4.04 -1.25 3.17
C VAL A 47 -3.85 -1.77 1.75
N VAL A 48 -4.76 -2.61 1.30
CA VAL A 48 -4.64 -3.24 -0.03
C VAL A 48 -5.06 -2.26 -1.12
N THR A 49 -4.18 -2.08 -2.09
CA THR A 49 -4.42 -1.25 -3.28
C THR A 49 -4.72 -2.07 -4.53
N SER A 50 -4.48 -3.37 -4.48
CA SER A 50 -4.67 -4.29 -5.60
C SER A 50 -6.08 -4.26 -6.19
N MET A 51 -6.18 -4.46 -7.48
CA MET A 51 -7.46 -4.62 -8.18
C MET A 51 -8.29 -5.80 -7.66
N TRP A 52 -7.69 -6.76 -6.95
CA TRP A 52 -8.40 -7.88 -6.31
C TRP A 52 -9.45 -7.40 -5.30
N ARG A 53 -9.30 -6.18 -4.75
CA ARG A 53 -10.29 -5.55 -3.86
C ARG A 53 -11.65 -5.27 -4.51
N LEU A 54 -11.75 -5.36 -5.82
CA LEU A 54 -13.03 -5.21 -6.54
C LEU A 54 -13.91 -6.46 -6.43
N GLY A 55 -13.32 -7.62 -6.13
CA GLY A 55 -14.02 -8.89 -6.01
C GLY A 55 -13.99 -9.49 -4.61
N ALA A 56 -13.29 -8.87 -3.66
CA ALA A 56 -13.12 -9.40 -2.30
C ALA A 56 -13.04 -8.27 -1.28
N SER A 57 -13.58 -8.49 -0.10
CA SER A 57 -13.45 -7.60 1.05
C SER A 57 -12.01 -7.60 1.61
N GLY A 58 -11.67 -6.59 2.42
CA GLY A 58 -10.38 -6.55 3.10
C GLY A 58 -10.11 -7.79 3.96
N HIS A 59 -11.15 -8.34 4.59
CA HIS A 59 -11.04 -9.58 5.37
C HIS A 59 -10.74 -10.81 4.49
N GLU A 60 -11.44 -10.97 3.37
CA GLU A 60 -11.17 -12.06 2.42
C GLU A 60 -9.77 -11.95 1.80
N LEU A 61 -9.30 -10.73 1.55
CA LEU A 61 -7.92 -10.50 1.07
C LEU A 61 -6.88 -10.84 2.16
N GLU A 62 -7.18 -10.56 3.44
CA GLU A 62 -6.34 -11.00 4.55
C GLU A 62 -6.27 -12.53 4.63
N GLU A 63 -7.41 -13.21 4.52
CA GLU A 63 -7.45 -14.68 4.51
C GLU A 63 -6.60 -15.25 3.38
N LEU A 64 -6.67 -14.71 2.16
CA LEU A 64 -5.83 -15.12 1.04
C LEU A 64 -4.33 -14.93 1.32
N LEU A 65 -3.94 -13.80 1.93
CA LEU A 65 -2.56 -13.57 2.32
C LEU A 65 -2.09 -14.57 3.37
N VAL A 66 -2.91 -14.84 4.39
CA VAL A 66 -2.60 -15.79 5.47
C VAL A 66 -2.49 -17.22 4.93
N GLU A 67 -3.40 -17.65 4.04
CA GLU A 67 -3.35 -18.95 3.39
C GLU A 67 -2.09 -19.12 2.55
N ALA A 68 -1.59 -18.05 1.94
CA ALA A 68 -0.34 -18.04 1.20
C ALA A 68 0.93 -18.02 2.09
N GLY A 69 0.75 -17.96 3.41
CA GLY A 69 1.86 -17.95 4.37
C GLY A 69 2.35 -16.55 4.75
N VAL A 70 1.61 -15.48 4.41
CA VAL A 70 1.93 -14.13 4.89
C VAL A 70 1.50 -13.98 6.34
N HIS A 71 2.33 -13.39 7.18
CA HIS A 71 2.06 -13.13 8.60
C HIS A 71 1.14 -11.90 8.78
N ALA A 72 0.07 -11.84 7.99
CA ALA A 72 -0.82 -10.69 7.89
C ALA A 72 -2.05 -10.74 8.82
N ALA A 73 -2.20 -11.79 9.62
CA ALA A 73 -3.38 -11.96 10.48
C ALA A 73 -3.61 -10.75 11.39
N GLY A 74 -4.77 -10.10 11.25
CA GLY A 74 -5.13 -8.89 11.98
C GLY A 74 -4.36 -7.63 11.56
N ARG A 75 -3.69 -7.66 10.41
CA ARG A 75 -2.89 -6.53 9.89
C ARG A 75 -3.58 -5.78 8.75
N VAL A 76 -4.52 -6.40 8.04
CA VAL A 76 -5.24 -5.72 6.94
C VAL A 76 -6.37 -4.88 7.51
N ILE A 77 -6.19 -3.56 7.51
CA ILE A 77 -7.16 -2.62 8.09
C ILE A 77 -8.12 -2.02 7.06
N GLY A 78 -7.92 -2.30 5.79
CA GLY A 78 -8.81 -1.83 4.73
C GLY A 78 -8.24 -1.93 3.34
N THR A 79 -8.96 -1.34 2.42
CA THR A 79 -8.60 -1.24 1.01
C THR A 79 -8.77 0.21 0.54
N THR A 80 -8.00 0.63 -0.45
CA THR A 80 -8.24 1.94 -1.09
C THR A 80 -9.54 1.91 -1.89
N PRO A 81 -10.26 3.05 -2.02
CA PRO A 81 -11.37 3.13 -2.95
C PRO A 81 -10.89 2.94 -4.40
N PHE A 82 -11.75 2.41 -5.26
CA PHE A 82 -11.49 2.38 -6.69
C PHE A 82 -11.99 3.68 -7.31
N LEU A 83 -11.11 4.39 -7.99
CA LEU A 83 -11.42 5.62 -8.70
C LEU A 83 -11.16 5.41 -10.19
N ALA A 84 -12.24 5.20 -10.96
CA ALA A 84 -12.14 4.98 -12.39
C ALA A 84 -11.36 6.12 -13.08
N ASP A 85 -10.47 5.76 -13.99
CA ASP A 85 -9.65 6.70 -14.78
C ASP A 85 -8.77 7.65 -13.94
N ARG A 86 -8.48 7.28 -12.68
CA ARG A 86 -7.59 8.05 -11.80
C ARG A 86 -6.32 7.27 -11.51
N PRO A 87 -5.20 7.98 -11.26
CA PRO A 87 -3.94 7.35 -10.89
C PRO A 87 -4.02 6.70 -9.51
N ARG A 88 -3.13 5.73 -9.25
CA ARG A 88 -3.02 5.06 -7.95
C ARG A 88 -2.81 6.05 -6.80
N GLY A 89 -2.05 7.09 -7.01
CA GLY A 89 -1.84 8.14 -6.01
C GLY A 89 -3.15 8.81 -5.56
N ALA A 90 -4.11 9.01 -6.46
CA ALA A 90 -5.42 9.58 -6.11
C ALA A 90 -6.25 8.63 -5.23
N GLU A 91 -6.18 7.31 -5.44
CA GLU A 91 -6.84 6.31 -4.60
C GLU A 91 -6.23 6.27 -3.18
N ILE A 92 -4.91 6.38 -3.09
CA ILE A 92 -4.19 6.45 -1.81
C ILE A 92 -4.56 7.75 -1.07
N LEU A 93 -4.57 8.89 -1.76
CA LEU A 93 -4.98 10.17 -1.17
C LEU A 93 -6.41 10.08 -0.61
N ALA A 94 -7.34 9.52 -1.38
CA ALA A 94 -8.72 9.37 -0.95
C ALA A 94 -8.85 8.48 0.30
N TRP A 95 -8.04 7.43 0.42
CA TRP A 95 -7.99 6.62 1.63
C TRP A 95 -7.44 7.40 2.82
N LEU A 96 -6.34 8.14 2.66
CA LEU A 96 -5.73 8.96 3.71
C LEU A 96 -6.69 10.03 4.23
N ASP A 97 -7.44 10.69 3.33
CA ASP A 97 -8.42 11.72 3.68
C ASP A 97 -9.64 11.17 4.43
N GLN A 98 -10.03 9.93 4.16
CA GLN A 98 -11.20 9.27 4.78
C GLN A 98 -10.85 8.45 6.02
N SER A 99 -9.56 8.16 6.23
CA SER A 99 -9.11 7.30 7.32
C SER A 99 -9.41 7.92 8.69
N GLN A 100 -9.98 7.09 9.58
CA GLN A 100 -10.11 7.42 11.00
C GLN A 100 -8.85 7.07 11.80
N VAL A 101 -7.92 6.33 11.19
CA VAL A 101 -6.66 5.92 11.81
C VAL A 101 -5.64 7.04 11.62
N PRO A 102 -5.07 7.60 12.71
CA PRO A 102 -3.96 8.53 12.58
C PRO A 102 -2.76 7.82 11.94
N VAL A 103 -2.19 8.40 10.88
CA VAL A 103 -1.06 7.81 10.15
C VAL A 103 0.23 8.47 10.60
N GLU A 104 1.16 7.67 11.16
CA GLU A 104 2.51 8.11 11.56
C GLU A 104 3.44 8.22 10.36
N GLY A 105 3.32 7.28 9.41
CA GLY A 105 4.09 7.22 8.19
C GLY A 105 3.59 6.09 7.30
N PHE A 106 3.99 6.10 6.03
CA PHE A 106 3.60 5.04 5.11
C PHE A 106 4.65 4.79 4.02
N VAL A 107 4.57 3.60 3.44
CA VAL A 107 5.31 3.19 2.25
C VAL A 107 4.32 2.55 1.27
N ILE A 108 4.58 2.71 -0.01
CA ILE A 108 3.80 2.11 -1.10
C ILE A 108 4.64 1.03 -1.76
N LEU A 109 4.11 -0.20 -1.85
CA LEU A 109 4.66 -1.30 -2.65
C LEU A 109 3.74 -1.55 -3.84
N ASP A 110 4.21 -1.22 -5.03
CA ASP A 110 3.45 -1.32 -6.27
C ASP A 110 4.42 -1.41 -7.46
N ASP A 111 4.04 -2.06 -8.54
CA ASP A 111 4.79 -2.07 -9.80
C ASP A 111 4.51 -0.81 -10.63
N ARG A 112 3.38 -0.14 -10.39
CA ARG A 112 2.97 1.10 -11.05
C ARG A 112 3.75 2.30 -10.55
N SER A 113 3.90 3.30 -11.40
CA SER A 113 4.62 4.55 -11.09
C SER A 113 3.71 5.78 -10.96
N ASP A 114 2.40 5.64 -11.18
CA ASP A 114 1.43 6.73 -11.22
C ASP A 114 0.98 7.19 -9.81
N MET A 115 1.96 7.52 -8.97
CA MET A 115 1.75 7.88 -7.56
C MET A 115 1.58 9.38 -7.32
N GLU A 116 1.75 10.22 -8.35
CA GLU A 116 1.65 11.69 -8.24
C GLU A 116 2.57 12.24 -7.13
N ALA A 117 2.01 12.98 -6.17
CA ALA A 117 2.75 13.53 -5.02
C ALA A 117 3.33 12.46 -4.09
N PHE A 118 2.86 11.21 -4.17
CA PHE A 118 3.34 10.11 -3.33
C PHE A 118 4.48 9.31 -3.93
N THR A 119 5.00 9.69 -5.10
CA THR A 119 6.17 9.05 -5.73
C THR A 119 7.36 8.88 -4.77
N PRO A 120 7.70 9.82 -3.86
CA PRO A 120 8.79 9.63 -2.89
C PRO A 120 8.55 8.47 -1.90
N TYR A 121 7.32 8.03 -1.71
CA TYR A 121 6.95 6.94 -0.79
C TYR A 121 6.89 5.57 -1.48
N LEU A 122 7.05 5.54 -2.81
CA LEU A 122 6.99 4.33 -3.62
C LEU A 122 8.31 3.54 -3.50
N VAL A 123 8.18 2.25 -3.22
CA VAL A 123 9.16 1.21 -3.54
C VAL A 123 8.58 0.42 -4.70
N GLN A 124 9.05 0.72 -5.90
CA GLN A 124 8.52 0.15 -7.14
C GLN A 124 9.13 -1.21 -7.41
N THR A 125 8.28 -2.21 -7.60
CA THR A 125 8.71 -3.56 -7.98
C THR A 125 8.89 -3.70 -9.49
N ASP A 126 9.69 -4.69 -9.88
CA ASP A 126 9.81 -5.12 -11.28
C ASP A 126 8.82 -6.27 -11.52
N PRO A 127 7.92 -6.18 -12.51
CA PRO A 127 6.98 -7.25 -12.85
C PRO A 127 7.63 -8.61 -13.14
N ALA A 128 8.92 -8.61 -13.51
CA ALA A 128 9.65 -9.85 -13.77
C ALA A 128 10.05 -10.60 -12.50
N CYS A 129 10.15 -9.91 -11.35
CA CYS A 129 10.65 -10.47 -10.10
C CYS A 129 9.67 -10.35 -8.94
N GLY A 130 8.77 -9.36 -8.97
CA GLY A 130 7.99 -8.96 -7.81
C GLY A 130 8.86 -8.36 -6.70
N LEU A 131 8.39 -8.45 -5.47
CA LEU A 131 9.09 -7.95 -4.28
C LEU A 131 10.32 -8.81 -3.97
N VAL A 132 11.49 -8.19 -3.96
CA VAL A 132 12.76 -8.84 -3.59
C VAL A 132 13.26 -8.39 -2.22
N SER A 133 14.21 -9.15 -1.66
CA SER A 133 14.72 -8.92 -0.29
C SER A 133 15.32 -7.53 -0.09
N GLU A 134 16.02 -7.00 -1.08
CA GLU A 134 16.62 -5.67 -1.04
C GLU A 134 15.58 -4.57 -0.90
N GLN A 135 14.45 -4.73 -1.59
CA GLN A 135 13.32 -3.81 -1.48
C GLN A 135 12.60 -3.95 -0.13
N ALA A 136 12.49 -5.18 0.39
CA ALA A 136 11.96 -5.39 1.73
C ALA A 136 12.80 -4.69 2.81
N GLU A 137 14.13 -4.75 2.70
CA GLU A 137 15.04 -4.01 3.58
C GLU A 137 14.83 -2.48 3.46
N GLU A 138 14.65 -1.98 2.26
CA GLU A 138 14.35 -0.56 2.03
C GLU A 138 13.04 -0.15 2.71
N VAL A 139 11.98 -0.95 2.57
CA VAL A 139 10.68 -0.68 3.23
C VAL A 139 10.83 -0.66 4.74
N VAL A 140 11.52 -1.65 5.32
CA VAL A 140 11.78 -1.70 6.77
C VAL A 140 12.51 -0.45 7.23
N HIS A 141 13.58 -0.05 6.53
CA HIS A 141 14.35 1.14 6.83
C HIS A 141 13.46 2.40 6.83
N ARG A 142 12.72 2.63 5.75
CA ARG A 142 11.80 3.77 5.63
C ARG A 142 10.73 3.81 6.72
N LEU A 143 10.18 2.66 7.11
CA LEU A 143 9.17 2.57 8.18
C LEU A 143 9.77 2.71 9.59
N CYS A 144 11.04 2.36 9.80
CA CYS A 144 11.70 2.50 11.08
C CYS A 144 12.24 3.91 11.30
N ASP A 145 12.77 4.55 10.26
CA ASP A 145 13.40 5.88 10.35
C ASP A 145 12.39 7.03 10.33
N ALA A 146 11.14 6.77 9.97
CA ALA A 146 10.06 7.77 9.98
C ALA A 146 9.86 8.49 11.34
N LYS A 147 10.57 8.05 12.39
CA LYS A 147 10.56 8.70 13.71
C LYS A 147 11.42 9.96 13.79
N GLU A 148 12.33 10.22 12.85
CA GLU A 148 13.28 11.34 12.93
C GLU A 148 12.93 12.54 12.03
N GLU A 149 12.09 12.35 11.01
CA GLU A 149 11.63 13.44 10.14
C GLU A 149 10.14 13.71 10.33
N GLY A 150 9.81 14.45 11.38
CA GLY A 150 8.45 14.96 11.58
C GLY A 150 8.07 15.95 10.49
N SER A 151 7.37 15.51 9.46
CA SER A 151 6.36 16.28 8.75
C SER A 151 5.83 15.50 7.55
N LEU A 152 4.64 14.93 7.70
CA LEU A 152 3.80 14.62 6.54
C LEU A 152 3.53 15.94 5.80
N PRO A 153 3.59 15.98 4.46
CA PRO A 153 3.12 17.13 3.72
C PRO A 153 1.64 17.33 4.08
N GLN A 154 1.34 18.42 4.77
CA GLN A 154 -0.03 18.80 5.02
C GLN A 154 -0.66 19.06 3.65
N ALA A 155 -1.60 18.23 3.25
CA ALA A 155 -2.49 18.53 2.15
C ALA A 155 -3.29 19.77 2.56
N THR A 156 -2.77 20.94 2.21
CA THR A 156 -3.53 22.20 2.33
C THR A 156 -4.66 22.12 1.33
N CYS A 157 -5.83 21.77 1.81
CA CYS A 157 -7.08 21.90 1.09
C CYS A 157 -7.35 23.41 0.88
N ALA A 158 -6.74 23.98 -0.15
CA ALA A 158 -7.03 25.33 -0.63
C ALA A 158 -7.94 25.24 -1.86
N PHE A 159 -9.17 24.77 -1.65
CA PHE A 159 -10.26 25.06 -2.57
C PHE A 159 -11.21 26.00 -1.85
N ARG A 160 -10.84 27.27 -1.77
CA ARG A 160 -11.83 28.33 -1.51
C ARG A 160 -12.57 28.58 -2.82
N GLY A 161 -13.82 28.13 -2.84
CA GLY A 161 -14.75 28.49 -3.90
C GLY A 161 -14.96 30.00 -3.91
N ASP A 162 -14.55 30.65 -5.00
CA ASP A 162 -14.95 32.02 -5.29
C ASP A 162 -16.43 32.03 -5.60
N GLY A 163 -17.17 32.70 -4.73
CA GLY A 163 -18.59 32.92 -4.91
C GLY A 163 -18.86 33.81 -6.13
N LEU A 164 -19.62 33.27 -7.06
CA LEU A 164 -20.29 34.05 -8.08
C LEU A 164 -21.42 34.83 -7.45
N GLN A 165 -21.22 36.14 -7.30
CA GLN A 165 -22.33 37.06 -7.11
C GLN A 165 -22.97 37.34 -8.46
N LEU A 166 -24.23 36.95 -8.58
CA LEU A 166 -25.12 37.40 -9.66
C LEU A 166 -25.72 38.75 -9.28
N ASN A 167 -25.49 39.75 -10.10
CA ASN A 167 -26.36 40.90 -10.25
C ASN A 167 -27.28 40.68 -11.44
#